data_73bd3941c9157f669de251281c1d9dac
#
_entry.id   73bd3941c9157f669de251281c1d9dac
#
_cell.length_a   1.000
_cell.length_b   1.000
_cell.length_c   1.000
_cell.angle_alpha   90.00
_cell.angle_beta   90.00
_cell.angle_gamma   90.00
#
_symmetry.space_group_name_H-M   'P 1'
#
loop_
_entity.id
_entity.type
_entity.pdbx_description
1 polymer ?
#
loop_
_entity_poly.entity_id
_entity_poly.type
_entity_poly.pdbx_seq_one_letter_code
_entity_poly.pdbx_strand_id
1 'polypeptide(L)'
;MFLTACHSQKNGTPQNDNTSNDTEISEQKESETQSEQISFVMEDINDNQVSVKDVFSKNKITIIDFWASWCGPCRQEMPNLVNTYNKYKEQGLGIVGVSLDEDKEQWKDAVKEMDMTWIQLSDLKGWGNSAAQMYGIQAIPFTIIVDEKGNVLNIGLRGEALESFVHNYINSTK
;
A
#
# COMPACT_ATOMS: atom_id res chain seq x y z
N MET A 1 47.97 -17.92 -51.52
CA MET A 1 47.66 -18.82 -52.64
C MET A 1 46.17 -18.92 -52.75
N PHE A 2 45.71 -18.26 -53.74
CA PHE A 2 44.73 -18.67 -54.78
C PHE A 2 43.33 -18.95 -54.27
N LEU A 3 42.42 -18.06 -54.56
CA LEU A 3 41.66 -17.76 -55.79
C LEU A 3 40.34 -18.56 -55.79
N THR A 4 39.32 -17.87 -55.81
CA THR A 4 38.39 -17.44 -56.95
C THR A 4 37.21 -18.39 -57.00
N ALA A 5 36.05 -18.08 -57.33
CA ALA A 5 35.30 -17.00 -57.91
C ALA A 5 33.88 -17.53 -58.17
N CYS A 6 32.92 -16.64 -58.02
CA CYS A 6 31.96 -16.29 -59.07
C CYS A 6 30.92 -17.26 -59.62
N HIS A 7 29.77 -16.71 -59.68
CA HIS A 7 28.80 -16.59 -60.78
C HIS A 7 27.53 -17.50 -60.65
N SER A 8 26.36 -17.17 -60.93
CA SER A 8 25.62 -16.02 -61.51
C SER A 8 24.17 -16.46 -61.69
N GLN A 9 23.28 -15.55 -61.37
CA GLN A 9 21.99 -15.27 -62.06
C GLN A 9 21.12 -16.39 -62.67
N LYS A 10 19.78 -16.41 -62.39
CA LYS A 10 18.75 -15.76 -63.18
C LYS A 10 17.32 -16.06 -62.66
N ASN A 11 16.58 -15.04 -62.46
CA ASN A 11 15.24 -14.72 -62.95
C ASN A 11 14.13 -15.76 -62.98
N GLY A 12 12.99 -15.38 -62.45
CA GLY A 12 11.69 -15.87 -62.86
C GLY A 12 10.59 -15.50 -61.90
N THR A 13 10.02 -14.32 -62.02
CA THR A 13 8.60 -14.01 -61.72
C THR A 13 7.75 -14.46 -62.93
N PRO A 14 6.45 -14.79 -62.85
CA PRO A 14 5.44 -14.02 -62.12
C PRO A 14 4.20 -14.82 -61.63
N GLN A 15 3.36 -14.09 -60.90
CA GLN A 15 1.86 -14.08 -60.92
C GLN A 15 1.11 -15.12 -60.10
N ASN A 16 0.43 -14.56 -59.09
CA ASN A 16 -1.04 -14.30 -59.01
C ASN A 16 -1.88 -15.50 -58.60
N ASP A 17 -2.53 -15.47 -57.48
CA ASP A 17 -3.96 -15.25 -57.25
C ASP A 17 -4.37 -15.53 -55.82
N ASN A 18 -4.83 -14.51 -55.19
CA ASN A 18 -6.16 -14.28 -54.61
C ASN A 18 -6.70 -15.22 -53.52
N THR A 19 -7.11 -14.52 -52.46
CA THR A 19 -8.29 -14.76 -51.63
C THR A 19 -8.12 -15.69 -50.44
N SER A 20 -8.02 -15.12 -49.24
CA SER A 20 -9.11 -15.21 -48.26
C SER A 20 -8.80 -14.39 -47.03
N ASN A 21 -9.71 -13.51 -46.66
CA ASN A 21 -9.87 -12.87 -45.39
C ASN A 21 -9.84 -13.88 -44.25
N ASP A 22 -8.96 -13.66 -43.30
CA ASP A 22 -9.22 -13.98 -41.91
C ASP A 22 -8.83 -12.79 -41.08
N THR A 23 -9.84 -12.13 -40.58
CA THR A 23 -9.80 -11.02 -39.63
C THR A 23 -9.38 -11.62 -38.30
N GLU A 24 -8.11 -11.64 -38.01
CA GLU A 24 -7.66 -11.81 -36.64
C GLU A 24 -7.95 -10.52 -35.87
N ILE A 25 -9.03 -10.57 -35.11
CA ILE A 25 -9.34 -9.62 -34.06
C ILE A 25 -8.26 -9.81 -33.01
N SER A 26 -7.26 -8.95 -33.05
CA SER A 26 -6.31 -8.81 -31.93
C SER A 26 -7.12 -8.30 -30.74
N GLU A 27 -7.47 -9.21 -29.84
CA GLU A 27 -7.89 -8.86 -28.49
C GLU A 27 -6.77 -8.05 -27.84
N GLN A 28 -6.97 -6.75 -27.83
CA GLN A 28 -6.21 -5.85 -26.98
C GLN A 28 -6.60 -6.23 -25.55
N LYS A 29 -5.76 -7.06 -24.94
CA LYS A 29 -5.74 -7.29 -23.52
C LYS A 29 -5.42 -5.93 -22.89
N GLU A 30 -6.46 -5.22 -22.47
CA GLU A 30 -6.31 -4.09 -21.57
C GLU A 30 -5.47 -4.59 -20.40
N SER A 31 -4.23 -4.10 -20.30
CA SER A 31 -3.44 -4.24 -19.11
C SER A 31 -4.11 -3.36 -18.06
N GLU A 32 -5.04 -3.93 -17.29
CA GLU A 32 -5.40 -3.39 -15.99
C GLU A 32 -4.10 -3.26 -15.22
N THR A 33 -3.66 -2.04 -15.04
CA THR A 33 -2.64 -1.67 -14.09
C THR A 33 -3.26 -1.99 -12.73
N GLN A 34 -3.05 -3.22 -12.24
CA GLN A 34 -3.39 -3.58 -10.87
C GLN A 34 -2.54 -2.68 -10.00
N SER A 35 -3.15 -1.61 -9.48
CA SER A 35 -2.56 -0.86 -8.39
C SER A 35 -2.32 -1.87 -7.26
N GLU A 36 -1.05 -2.04 -6.90
CA GLU A 36 -0.67 -3.02 -5.89
C GLU A 36 -1.37 -2.67 -4.58
N GLN A 37 -2.32 -3.52 -4.18
CA GLN A 37 -3.13 -3.30 -2.98
C GLN A 37 -2.27 -3.60 -1.75
N ILE A 38 -2.38 -2.78 -0.74
CA ILE A 38 -1.75 -3.03 0.57
C ILE A 38 -2.34 -4.30 1.17
N SER A 39 -1.46 -5.25 1.53
CA SER A 39 -1.86 -6.53 2.12
C SER A 39 -0.73 -7.15 2.91
N PHE A 40 -0.93 -7.36 4.20
CA PHE A 40 -0.04 -8.13 5.05
C PHE A 40 -0.80 -8.71 6.25
N VAL A 41 -0.15 -9.65 6.94
CA VAL A 41 -0.62 -10.22 8.21
C VAL A 41 0.46 -9.99 9.24
N MET A 42 0.09 -9.56 10.45
CA MET A 42 1.02 -9.30 11.54
C MET A 42 0.33 -9.53 12.89
N GLU A 43 1.11 -9.76 13.94
CA GLU A 43 0.57 -9.97 15.28
C GLU A 43 0.09 -8.65 15.90
N ASP A 44 -1.05 -8.73 16.59
CA ASP A 44 -1.52 -7.63 17.42
C ASP A 44 -0.83 -7.64 18.80
N ILE A 45 -1.18 -6.67 19.63
CA ILE A 45 -0.62 -6.51 20.97
C ILE A 45 -0.90 -7.70 21.91
N ASN A 46 -1.86 -8.56 21.56
CA ASN A 46 -2.29 -9.76 22.29
C ASN A 46 -1.82 -11.07 21.61
N ASP A 47 -0.88 -10.99 20.66
CA ASP A 47 -0.34 -12.12 19.88
C ASP A 47 -1.34 -12.79 18.92
N ASN A 48 -2.42 -12.12 18.55
CA ASN A 48 -3.33 -12.63 17.53
C ASN A 48 -2.84 -12.21 16.14
N GLN A 49 -2.90 -13.15 15.20
CA GLN A 49 -2.63 -12.85 13.78
C GLN A 49 -3.77 -12.03 13.18
N VAL A 50 -3.45 -10.87 12.64
CA VAL A 50 -4.41 -9.94 12.05
C VAL A 50 -4.06 -9.70 10.59
N SER A 51 -5.02 -9.95 9.70
CA SER A 51 -4.97 -9.52 8.31
C SER A 51 -5.43 -8.07 8.20
N VAL A 52 -4.61 -7.19 7.66
CA VAL A 52 -5.01 -5.79 7.47
C VAL A 52 -6.17 -5.63 6.49
N LYS A 53 -6.35 -6.57 5.54
CA LYS A 53 -7.52 -6.57 4.65
C LYS A 53 -8.83 -6.71 5.41
N ASP A 54 -8.85 -7.49 6.51
CA ASP A 54 -10.04 -7.64 7.36
C ASP A 54 -10.35 -6.35 8.14
N VAL A 55 -9.34 -5.54 8.40
CA VAL A 55 -9.52 -4.20 8.99
C VAL A 55 -10.04 -3.23 7.94
N PHE A 56 -9.44 -3.21 6.75
CA PHE A 56 -9.85 -2.30 5.66
C PHE A 56 -11.32 -2.51 5.26
N SER A 57 -11.74 -3.76 5.09
CA SER A 57 -13.10 -4.11 4.68
C SER A 57 -14.21 -3.64 5.63
N LYS A 58 -13.87 -3.27 6.85
CA LYS A 58 -14.81 -2.77 7.88
C LYS A 58 -14.88 -1.24 7.91
N ASN A 59 -14.04 -0.56 7.13
CA ASN A 59 -13.91 0.89 7.15
C ASN A 59 -14.02 1.45 5.73
N LYS A 60 -14.50 2.69 5.59
CA LYS A 60 -14.49 3.40 4.30
C LYS A 60 -13.09 3.82 3.90
N ILE A 61 -12.29 4.16 4.89
CA ILE A 61 -10.92 4.64 4.76
C ILE A 61 -10.11 4.19 5.96
N THR A 62 -8.88 3.74 5.75
CA THR A 62 -7.99 3.32 6.84
C THR A 62 -6.65 4.03 6.70
N ILE A 63 -6.15 4.56 7.81
CA ILE A 63 -4.79 5.08 7.95
C ILE A 63 -3.91 3.95 8.49
N ILE A 64 -2.83 3.64 7.80
CA ILE A 64 -1.76 2.78 8.31
C ILE A 64 -0.65 3.72 8.77
N ASP A 65 -0.41 3.75 10.09
CA ASP A 65 0.59 4.63 10.72
C ASP A 65 1.80 3.82 11.17
N PHE A 66 2.95 4.06 10.54
CA PHE A 66 4.23 3.49 10.94
C PHE A 66 4.88 4.39 11.99
N TRP A 67 5.11 3.83 13.18
CA TRP A 67 5.58 4.58 14.34
C TRP A 67 6.46 3.73 15.27
N ALA A 68 6.95 4.29 16.36
CA ALA A 68 7.58 3.55 17.45
C ALA A 68 7.49 4.34 18.76
N SER A 69 7.56 3.65 19.91
CA SER A 69 7.51 4.26 21.24
C SER A 69 8.67 5.23 21.49
N TRP A 70 9.84 4.94 20.94
CA TRP A 70 11.06 5.75 21.02
C TRP A 70 11.12 6.89 20.02
N CYS A 71 10.16 6.99 19.08
CA CYS A 71 10.13 8.01 18.05
C CYS A 71 9.52 9.32 18.57
N GLY A 72 10.33 10.30 18.90
CA GLY A 72 9.87 11.61 19.39
C GLY A 72 8.87 12.31 18.47
N PRO A 73 9.15 12.48 17.16
CA PRO A 73 8.20 13.07 16.23
C PRO A 73 6.87 12.29 16.10
N CYS A 74 6.90 10.94 16.24
CA CYS A 74 5.69 10.12 16.24
C CYS A 74 4.80 10.46 17.45
N ARG A 75 5.41 10.56 18.63
CA ARG A 75 4.71 10.95 19.88
C ARG A 75 4.11 12.36 19.80
N GLN A 76 4.76 13.29 19.10
CA GLN A 76 4.23 14.63 18.86
C GLN A 76 3.02 14.64 17.91
N GLU A 77 2.98 13.76 16.92
CA GLU A 77 1.87 13.63 15.98
C GLU A 77 0.67 12.87 16.56
N MET A 78 0.87 12.00 17.54
CA MET A 78 -0.14 11.10 18.07
C MET A 78 -1.41 11.81 18.56
N PRO A 79 -1.38 12.97 19.26
CA PRO A 79 -2.60 13.70 19.62
C PRO A 79 -3.47 14.08 18.43
N ASN A 80 -2.88 14.41 17.26
CA ASN A 80 -3.63 14.72 16.04
C ASN A 80 -4.34 13.47 15.50
N LEU A 81 -3.65 12.33 15.50
CA LEU A 81 -4.22 11.03 15.10
C LEU A 81 -5.37 10.61 16.02
N VAL A 82 -5.19 10.72 17.34
CA VAL A 82 -6.22 10.40 18.35
C VAL A 82 -7.45 11.29 18.16
N ASN A 83 -7.27 12.60 17.98
CA ASN A 83 -8.36 13.52 17.73
C ASN A 83 -9.09 13.21 16.42
N THR A 84 -8.37 12.98 15.34
CA THR A 84 -8.92 12.61 14.03
C THR A 84 -9.71 11.30 14.13
N TYR A 85 -9.13 10.28 14.77
CA TYR A 85 -9.81 9.00 14.98
C TYR A 85 -11.11 9.14 15.76
N ASN A 86 -11.07 9.79 16.90
CA ASN A 86 -12.27 10.00 17.74
C ASN A 86 -13.37 10.78 17.01
N LYS A 87 -13.02 11.69 16.11
CA LYS A 87 -13.97 12.48 15.33
C LYS A 87 -14.63 11.68 14.20
N TYR A 88 -13.90 10.74 13.57
CA TYR A 88 -14.37 10.10 12.34
C TYR A 88 -14.57 8.57 12.43
N LYS A 89 -14.21 7.90 13.53
CA LYS A 89 -14.33 6.43 13.67
C LYS A 89 -15.77 5.93 13.44
N GLU A 90 -16.78 6.62 13.94
CA GLU A 90 -18.19 6.26 13.74
C GLU A 90 -18.69 6.58 12.32
N GLN A 91 -17.88 7.28 11.52
CA GLN A 91 -18.18 7.65 10.14
C GLN A 91 -17.46 6.74 9.13
N GLY A 92 -16.66 5.80 9.62
CA GLY A 92 -15.96 4.80 8.83
C GLY A 92 -14.46 5.01 8.69
N LEU A 93 -13.82 5.78 9.60
CA LEU A 93 -12.37 5.83 9.69
C LEU A 93 -11.82 4.68 10.52
N GLY A 94 -10.93 3.86 9.93
CA GLY A 94 -10.06 2.94 10.64
C GLY A 94 -8.64 3.48 10.78
N ILE A 95 -7.91 3.01 11.80
CA ILE A 95 -6.46 3.18 11.90
C ILE A 95 -5.84 1.83 12.23
N VAL A 96 -4.68 1.55 11.63
CA VAL A 96 -3.78 0.45 11.95
C VAL A 96 -2.44 1.06 12.32
N GLY A 97 -2.01 0.93 13.57
CA GLY A 97 -0.66 1.29 13.98
C GLY A 97 0.30 0.12 13.69
N VAL A 98 1.39 0.38 12.98
CA VAL A 98 2.46 -0.59 12.74
C VAL A 98 3.69 -0.11 13.50
N SER A 99 4.00 -0.78 14.61
CA SER A 99 5.11 -0.39 15.46
C SER A 99 6.43 -0.98 14.99
N LEU A 100 7.47 -0.15 14.98
CA LEU A 100 8.87 -0.51 14.79
C LEU A 100 9.62 -0.67 16.14
N ASP A 101 8.90 -1.03 17.18
CA ASP A 101 9.51 -1.38 18.45
C ASP A 101 10.16 -2.77 18.40
N GLU A 102 11.17 -2.98 19.24
CA GLU A 102 11.81 -4.29 19.47
C GLU A 102 11.43 -4.85 20.84
N ASP A 103 10.89 -4.01 21.73
CA ASP A 103 10.46 -4.35 23.07
C ASP A 103 8.94 -4.24 23.20
N LYS A 104 8.31 -5.38 23.52
CA LYS A 104 6.85 -5.48 23.58
C LYS A 104 6.24 -4.67 24.72
N GLU A 105 6.89 -4.60 25.87
CA GLU A 105 6.36 -3.88 27.03
C GLU A 105 6.45 -2.37 26.81
N GLN A 106 7.56 -1.87 26.24
CA GLN A 106 7.68 -0.45 25.89
C GLN A 106 6.62 -0.05 24.85
N TRP A 107 6.37 -0.91 23.85
CA TRP A 107 5.30 -0.70 22.87
C TRP A 107 3.93 -0.62 23.54
N LYS A 108 3.57 -1.60 24.40
CA LYS A 108 2.29 -1.63 25.12
C LYS A 108 2.09 -0.40 26.01
N ASP A 109 3.12 -0.02 26.74
CA ASP A 109 3.06 1.14 27.64
C ASP A 109 2.83 2.42 26.83
N ALA A 110 3.52 2.59 25.72
CA ALA A 110 3.34 3.75 24.83
C ALA A 110 1.94 3.81 24.21
N VAL A 111 1.39 2.68 23.75
CA VAL A 111 0.01 2.58 23.23
C VAL A 111 -1.00 3.05 24.28
N LYS A 112 -0.83 2.61 25.53
CA LYS A 112 -1.69 2.99 26.66
C LYS A 112 -1.52 4.46 27.04
N GLU A 113 -0.28 4.93 27.13
CA GLU A 113 0.05 6.31 27.50
C GLU A 113 -0.54 7.33 26.52
N MET A 114 -0.54 6.98 25.22
CA MET A 114 -1.01 7.87 24.15
C MET A 114 -2.47 7.64 23.74
N ASP A 115 -3.25 6.87 24.50
CA ASP A 115 -4.67 6.58 24.24
C ASP A 115 -4.96 6.05 22.82
N MET A 116 -4.06 5.22 22.29
CA MET A 116 -4.22 4.63 20.96
C MET A 116 -5.21 3.46 21.00
N THR A 117 -6.48 3.75 20.78
CA THR A 117 -7.58 2.76 20.92
C THR A 117 -7.84 1.91 19.68
N TRP A 118 -7.14 2.14 18.59
CA TRP A 118 -7.21 1.35 17.36
C TRP A 118 -6.23 0.18 17.39
N ILE A 119 -6.33 -0.69 16.38
CA ILE A 119 -5.51 -1.88 16.29
C ILE A 119 -4.02 -1.55 16.16
N GLN A 120 -3.20 -2.24 16.93
CA GLN A 120 -1.76 -2.07 16.98
C GLN A 120 -1.08 -3.38 16.58
N LEU A 121 -0.19 -3.33 15.61
CA LEU A 121 0.53 -4.47 15.04
C LEU A 121 2.04 -4.28 15.16
N SER A 122 2.76 -5.35 15.42
CA SER A 122 4.23 -5.37 15.40
C SER A 122 4.75 -6.79 15.25
N ASP A 123 5.88 -6.95 14.58
CA ASP A 123 6.67 -8.19 14.60
C ASP A 123 7.94 -8.07 15.48
N LEU A 124 8.05 -6.96 16.21
CA LEU A 124 9.14 -6.64 17.15
C LEU A 124 10.54 -6.68 16.52
N LYS A 125 10.66 -6.32 15.25
CA LYS A 125 11.93 -6.37 14.50
C LYS A 125 12.53 -4.99 14.21
N GLY A 126 12.07 -3.94 14.86
CA GLY A 126 12.56 -2.59 14.63
C GLY A 126 12.45 -2.20 13.14
N TRP A 127 13.52 -1.66 12.59
CA TRP A 127 13.59 -1.35 11.16
C TRP A 127 13.54 -2.59 10.23
N GLY A 128 13.69 -3.80 10.78
CA GLY A 128 13.46 -5.07 10.07
C GLY A 128 11.99 -5.48 10.00
N ASN A 129 11.06 -4.63 10.48
CA ASN A 129 9.62 -4.89 10.41
C ASN A 129 9.20 -5.26 8.99
N SER A 130 8.49 -6.38 8.84
CA SER A 130 8.18 -6.96 7.53
C SER A 130 7.32 -6.06 6.64
N ALA A 131 6.34 -5.34 7.22
CA ALA A 131 5.52 -4.39 6.47
C ALA A 131 6.33 -3.14 6.09
N ALA A 132 7.16 -2.61 7.00
CA ALA A 132 8.02 -1.47 6.72
C ALA A 132 9.00 -1.77 5.57
N GLN A 133 9.60 -2.96 5.55
CA GLN A 133 10.47 -3.41 4.46
C GLN A 133 9.71 -3.60 3.15
N MET A 134 8.54 -4.24 3.20
CA MET A 134 7.71 -4.53 2.03
C MET A 134 7.28 -3.25 1.30
N TYR A 135 6.93 -2.20 2.05
CA TYR A 135 6.47 -0.92 1.49
C TYR A 135 7.52 0.18 1.45
N GLY A 136 8.79 -0.16 1.70
CA GLY A 136 9.92 0.76 1.55
C GLY A 136 9.92 1.93 2.54
N ILE A 137 9.42 1.70 3.77
CA ILE A 137 9.37 2.74 4.80
C ILE A 137 10.78 2.98 5.35
N GLN A 138 11.33 4.17 5.14
CA GLN A 138 12.70 4.53 5.52
C GLN A 138 12.75 5.58 6.65
N ALA A 139 11.63 6.16 7.01
CA ALA A 139 11.52 7.15 8.09
C ALA A 139 10.15 7.06 8.76
N ILE A 140 10.08 7.36 10.03
CA ILE A 140 8.84 7.47 10.81
C ILE A 140 8.76 8.84 11.53
N PRO A 141 7.54 9.37 11.78
CA PRO A 141 6.23 8.79 11.44
C PRO A 141 5.98 8.77 9.93
N PHE A 142 5.31 7.73 9.43
CA PHE A 142 4.90 7.64 8.04
C PHE A 142 3.50 7.04 7.93
N THR A 143 2.65 7.63 7.10
CA THR A 143 1.27 7.18 6.91
C THR A 143 1.03 6.71 5.49
N ILE A 144 0.28 5.62 5.35
CA ILE A 144 -0.35 5.18 4.10
C ILE A 144 -1.86 5.20 4.33
N ILE A 145 -2.60 5.83 3.43
CA ILE A 145 -4.06 5.90 3.52
C ILE A 145 -4.64 5.03 2.42
N VAL A 146 -5.56 4.12 2.78
CA VAL A 146 -6.16 3.17 1.85
C VAL A 146 -7.68 3.18 1.93
N ASP A 147 -8.32 2.73 0.84
CA ASP A 147 -9.76 2.44 0.80
C ASP A 147 -10.09 1.06 1.41
N GLU A 148 -11.38 0.67 1.36
CA GLU A 148 -11.89 -0.61 1.85
C GLU A 148 -11.28 -1.86 1.17
N LYS A 149 -10.65 -1.68 -0.01
CA LYS A 149 -10.00 -2.76 -0.77
C LYS A 149 -8.49 -2.79 -0.59
N GLY A 150 -7.92 -1.79 0.11
CA GLY A 150 -6.48 -1.63 0.27
C GLY A 150 -5.80 -0.85 -0.85
N ASN A 151 -6.54 -0.21 -1.75
CA ASN A 151 -5.95 0.68 -2.75
C ASN A 151 -5.42 1.94 -2.07
N VAL A 152 -4.20 2.34 -2.43
CA VAL A 152 -3.56 3.52 -1.83
C VAL A 152 -4.24 4.79 -2.35
N LEU A 153 -4.74 5.59 -1.42
CA LEU A 153 -5.39 6.89 -1.69
C LEU A 153 -4.40 8.05 -1.51
N ASN A 154 -3.52 7.96 -0.51
CA ASN A 154 -2.50 8.97 -0.23
C ASN A 154 -1.39 8.42 0.66
N ILE A 155 -0.25 9.10 0.73
CA ILE A 155 0.89 8.75 1.57
C ILE A 155 1.49 9.97 2.25
N GLY A 156 2.04 9.79 3.45
CA GLY A 156 2.86 10.79 4.14
C GLY A 156 2.10 12.00 4.71
N LEU A 157 0.77 11.99 4.72
CA LEU A 157 -0.03 13.08 5.30
C LEU A 157 0.03 13.07 6.83
N ARG A 158 0.05 14.27 7.45
CA ARG A 158 0.06 14.46 8.92
C ARG A 158 -0.71 15.73 9.30
N GLY A 159 -1.02 15.86 10.59
CA GLY A 159 -1.67 17.06 11.15
C GLY A 159 -2.95 17.43 10.42
N GLU A 160 -3.13 18.73 10.18
CA GLU A 160 -4.34 19.27 9.51
C GLU A 160 -4.53 18.72 8.09
N ALA A 161 -3.45 18.42 7.35
CA ALA A 161 -3.55 17.87 6.00
C ALA A 161 -4.16 16.46 6.02
N LEU A 162 -3.79 15.64 7.01
CA LEU A 162 -4.36 14.32 7.22
C LEU A 162 -5.85 14.40 7.58
N GLU A 163 -6.19 15.23 8.58
CA GLU A 163 -7.58 15.41 9.00
C GLU A 163 -8.46 15.94 7.86
N SER A 164 -7.97 16.93 7.12
CA SER A 164 -8.69 17.52 5.97
C SER A 164 -8.93 16.48 4.87
N PHE A 165 -7.95 15.62 4.59
CA PHE A 165 -8.10 14.55 3.62
C PHE A 165 -9.17 13.53 4.06
N VAL A 166 -9.13 13.08 5.31
CA VAL A 166 -10.13 12.16 5.89
C VAL A 166 -11.52 12.77 5.85
N HIS A 167 -11.65 14.05 6.27
CA HIS A 167 -12.92 14.78 6.23
C HIS A 167 -13.53 14.79 4.83
N ASN A 168 -12.73 15.20 3.83
CA ASN A 168 -13.19 15.32 2.45
C ASN A 168 -13.59 13.96 1.87
N TYR A 169 -12.77 12.92 2.10
CA TYR A 169 -13.04 11.57 1.60
C TYR A 169 -14.35 11.00 2.17
N ILE A 170 -14.52 11.04 3.48
CA ILE A 170 -15.72 10.51 4.15
C ILE A 170 -17.00 11.24 3.70
N ASN A 171 -16.92 12.55 3.46
CA ASN A 171 -18.09 13.35 3.07
C ASN A 171 -18.39 13.31 1.56
N SER A 172 -17.41 12.97 0.72
CA SER A 172 -17.61 12.81 -0.74
C SER A 172 -18.20 11.45 -1.12
N THR A 173 -18.10 10.45 -0.23
CA THR A 173 -18.54 9.05 -0.44
C THR A 173 -19.97 8.80 0.13
N LYS A 174 -20.87 9.80 0.04
CA LYS A 174 -22.29 9.66 0.43
C LYS A 174 -23.13 9.17 -0.73
#